data_bec6226f734eedc238cb65cf7e901bab
#
_entry.id   bec6226f734eedc238cb65cf7e901bab
#
_cell.length_a   1.000
_cell.length_b   1.000
_cell.length_c   1.000
_cell.angle_alpha   90.00
_cell.angle_beta   90.00
_cell.angle_gamma   90.00
#
_symmetry.space_group_name_H-M   'P 1'
#
loop_
_entity.id
_entity.type
_entity.pdbx_description
1 polymer ?
#
loop_
_entity_poly.entity_id
_entity_poly.type
_entity_poly.pdbx_seq_one_letter_code
_entity_poly.pdbx_strand_id
1 'polypeptide(L)'
;MTHINRRALLSGMGALCLSGTAVLNTSSRAAAQTAAIPMPPVPRLTRAHGLVSVHAVQTTRPQVALTFDDGPHPTHTPVLLDILARYNVKATFYVIGSMVRRYPEILHRIVAEGHEVGNHTWTHPTLSRLGHGGFLREIDRTQEIVWRTVGVLPVTMRPPYGAITGRQSHMLAGERNIPTVMWSVDTSDWRRPGSHVVADRMIRGARPGAVILAHDIHGPTVRAVPQAIEGILARGMELTTMSELLGWQHWGPRGLRYVRQGAADNWRG
;
A
#
# COMPACT_ATOMS: atom_id res chain seq x y z
N MET A 1 1.90 -66.17 44.85
CA MET A 1 2.10 -66.15 46.31
C MET A 1 1.58 -64.79 46.78
N THR A 2 0.40 -64.89 47.30
CA THR A 2 -0.09 -64.66 48.67
C THR A 2 -0.24 -63.16 48.97
N HIS A 3 -1.40 -62.72 49.15
CA HIS A 3 -2.54 -62.73 50.10
C HIS A 3 -2.79 -61.30 50.58
N ILE A 4 -3.99 -60.75 50.36
CA ILE A 4 -5.18 -60.70 51.23
C ILE A 4 -4.92 -59.89 52.53
N ASN A 5 -5.68 -58.85 52.85
CA ASN A 5 -7.00 -58.78 53.48
C ASN A 5 -7.36 -57.31 53.80
N ARG A 6 -8.48 -56.82 53.53
CA ARG A 6 -9.82 -56.83 54.16
C ARG A 6 -10.01 -56.00 55.42
N ARG A 7 -11.05 -55.21 55.36
CA ARG A 7 -12.07 -54.80 56.38
C ARG A 7 -11.69 -53.63 57.27
N ALA A 8 -12.53 -52.77 57.64
CA ALA A 8 -13.93 -52.38 57.51
C ALA A 8 -14.23 -51.38 58.59
N LEU A 9 -15.28 -50.64 58.43
CA LEU A 9 -16.32 -50.23 59.35
C LEU A 9 -16.33 -48.75 59.82
N LEU A 10 -17.32 -48.11 59.39
CA LEU A 10 -18.54 -47.54 60.07
C LEU A 10 -18.45 -46.11 60.61
N SER A 11 -19.39 -45.35 60.06
CA SER A 11 -20.38 -44.47 60.74
C SER A 11 -19.96 -43.11 61.25
N GLY A 12 -20.63 -42.13 60.72
CA GLY A 12 -20.71 -40.77 61.23
C GLY A 12 -21.58 -39.88 60.37
N MET A 13 -22.89 -39.87 60.64
CA MET A 13 -23.86 -38.88 60.14
C MET A 13 -23.47 -37.49 60.57
N GLY A 14 -23.45 -36.57 59.67
CA GLY A 14 -23.38 -35.13 59.99
C GLY A 14 -23.88 -34.36 58.76
N ALA A 15 -25.17 -34.08 58.72
CA ALA A 15 -25.75 -33.14 57.76
C ALA A 15 -25.36 -31.72 58.12
N LEU A 16 -24.62 -31.08 57.22
CA LEU A 16 -24.48 -29.64 57.26
C LEU A 16 -24.88 -29.07 55.91
N CYS A 17 -26.08 -28.45 55.86
CA CYS A 17 -26.51 -27.62 54.76
C CYS A 17 -25.61 -26.37 54.67
N LEU A 18 -24.77 -26.28 53.70
CA LEU A 18 -24.12 -25.04 53.33
C LEU A 18 -24.66 -24.61 51.96
N SER A 19 -25.51 -23.57 52.03
CA SER A 19 -26.01 -22.80 50.89
C SER A 19 -24.82 -22.15 50.17
N GLY A 20 -24.33 -22.82 49.17
CA GLY A 20 -23.31 -22.26 48.25
C GLY A 20 -24.00 -21.35 47.21
N THR A 21 -23.98 -20.07 47.44
CA THR A 21 -24.27 -19.07 46.42
C THR A 21 -23.24 -19.20 45.29
N ALA A 22 -23.67 -19.76 44.16
CA ALA A 22 -22.88 -19.76 42.94
C ALA A 22 -22.76 -18.32 42.48
N VAL A 23 -21.59 -17.72 42.73
CA VAL A 23 -21.20 -16.47 42.06
C VAL A 23 -20.92 -16.80 40.62
N LEU A 24 -21.90 -16.55 39.77
CA LEU A 24 -21.70 -16.51 38.32
C LEU A 24 -20.74 -15.36 37.99
N ASN A 25 -19.47 -15.70 37.87
CA ASN A 25 -18.45 -14.79 37.37
C ASN A 25 -18.70 -14.58 35.89
N THR A 26 -19.63 -13.68 35.53
CA THR A 26 -19.79 -13.18 34.17
C THR A 26 -18.59 -12.30 33.87
N SER A 27 -17.52 -12.94 33.40
CA SER A 27 -16.43 -12.25 32.72
C SER A 27 -17.01 -11.64 31.44
N SER A 28 -17.62 -10.47 31.56
CA SER A 28 -17.92 -9.65 30.40
C SER A 28 -16.58 -9.25 29.79
N ARG A 29 -16.16 -9.99 28.77
CA ARG A 29 -15.17 -9.52 27.81
C ARG A 29 -15.76 -8.29 27.14
N ALA A 30 -15.56 -7.13 27.73
CA ALA A 30 -15.70 -5.86 27.07
C ALA A 30 -14.69 -5.91 25.92
N ALA A 31 -15.16 -6.27 24.72
CA ALA A 31 -14.44 -6.00 23.49
C ALA A 31 -14.25 -4.49 23.46
N ALA A 32 -13.05 -4.04 23.82
CA ALA A 32 -12.64 -2.66 23.62
C ALA A 32 -12.81 -2.40 22.12
N GLN A 33 -13.94 -1.81 21.73
CA GLN A 33 -14.09 -1.17 20.45
C GLN A 33 -13.04 -0.07 20.42
N THR A 34 -11.88 -0.38 19.84
CA THR A 34 -10.89 0.62 19.50
C THR A 34 -11.59 1.59 18.55
N ALA A 35 -11.98 2.75 19.09
CA ALA A 35 -12.56 3.82 18.31
C ALA A 35 -11.64 4.05 17.12
N ALA A 36 -12.18 3.91 15.91
CA ALA A 36 -11.41 4.09 14.69
C ALA A 36 -10.85 5.52 14.72
N ILE A 37 -9.52 5.64 14.74
CA ILE A 37 -8.87 6.96 14.66
C ILE A 37 -9.29 7.57 13.32
N PRO A 38 -9.92 8.74 13.32
CA PRO A 38 -10.39 9.36 12.08
C PRO A 38 -9.20 9.60 11.15
N MET A 39 -9.40 9.34 9.87
CA MET A 39 -8.42 9.62 8.82
C MET A 39 -8.22 11.15 8.74
N PRO A 40 -6.98 11.65 8.90
CA PRO A 40 -6.70 13.05 8.73
C PRO A 40 -6.84 13.47 7.25
N PRO A 41 -7.07 14.75 6.96
CA PRO A 41 -7.02 15.24 5.58
C PRO A 41 -5.61 15.06 5.00
N VAL A 42 -5.53 14.81 3.69
CA VAL A 42 -4.23 14.80 2.99
C VAL A 42 -3.58 16.18 3.12
N PRO A 43 -2.31 16.28 3.51
CA PRO A 43 -1.64 17.56 3.72
C PRO A 43 -1.61 18.39 2.44
N ARG A 44 -1.76 19.68 2.58
CA ARG A 44 -1.43 20.62 1.50
C ARG A 44 0.09 20.68 1.39
N LEU A 45 0.62 20.00 0.39
CA LEU A 45 2.04 20.07 0.09
C LEU A 45 2.34 21.48 -0.45
N THR A 46 3.23 22.21 0.21
CA THR A 46 3.54 23.61 -0.15
C THR A 46 4.05 23.77 -1.58
N ARG A 47 4.60 22.69 -2.18
CA ARG A 47 5.04 22.65 -3.58
C ARG A 47 4.00 22.06 -4.55
N ALA A 48 2.91 21.45 -4.04
CA ALA A 48 1.85 20.89 -4.88
C ALA A 48 0.73 21.90 -5.18
N HIS A 49 0.80 23.12 -4.68
CA HIS A 49 -0.18 24.16 -4.99
C HIS A 49 -0.26 24.38 -6.51
N GLY A 50 -1.39 24.01 -7.09
CA GLY A 50 -1.65 24.09 -8.52
C GLY A 50 -1.29 22.83 -9.33
N LEU A 51 -0.68 21.80 -8.73
CA LEU A 51 -0.43 20.55 -9.44
C LEU A 51 -1.73 19.74 -9.55
N VAL A 52 -2.21 19.57 -10.77
CA VAL A 52 -3.45 18.82 -11.06
C VAL A 52 -3.15 17.47 -11.64
N SER A 53 -2.22 17.41 -12.60
CA SER A 53 -1.84 16.18 -13.28
C SER A 53 -0.37 16.20 -13.71
N VAL A 54 0.31 15.05 -13.61
CA VAL A 54 1.72 14.89 -13.94
C VAL A 54 1.89 13.71 -14.88
N HIS A 55 2.58 13.91 -16.02
CA HIS A 55 2.99 12.85 -16.93
C HIS A 55 4.50 12.57 -16.85
N ALA A 56 5.27 13.61 -16.61
CA ALA A 56 6.71 13.61 -16.40
C ALA A 56 7.07 14.84 -15.58
N VAL A 57 8.22 14.83 -14.95
CA VAL A 57 8.75 15.99 -14.20
C VAL A 57 9.85 16.66 -15.01
N GLN A 58 9.76 17.97 -15.19
CA GLN A 58 10.84 18.73 -15.83
C GLN A 58 11.99 18.90 -14.83
N THR A 59 13.09 18.21 -15.06
CA THR A 59 14.27 18.23 -14.19
C THR A 59 15.53 17.86 -14.95
N THR A 60 16.66 18.38 -14.50
CA THR A 60 18.01 17.98 -14.96
C THR A 60 18.60 16.88 -14.07
N ARG A 61 17.98 16.58 -12.92
CA ARG A 61 18.41 15.47 -12.05
C ARG A 61 18.22 14.15 -12.80
N PRO A 62 19.18 13.22 -12.77
CA PRO A 62 19.09 11.95 -13.50
C PRO A 62 18.13 10.95 -12.82
N GLN A 63 16.97 11.42 -12.38
CA GLN A 63 16.01 10.65 -11.60
C GLN A 63 14.83 10.20 -12.45
N VAL A 64 14.39 8.96 -12.21
CA VAL A 64 13.29 8.29 -12.90
C VAL A 64 12.40 7.63 -11.86
N ALA A 65 11.10 7.87 -11.89
CA ALA A 65 10.17 7.15 -11.04
C ALA A 65 9.80 5.79 -11.65
N LEU A 66 10.12 4.71 -10.93
CA LEU A 66 9.63 3.38 -11.24
C LEU A 66 8.31 3.16 -10.51
N THR A 67 7.23 2.87 -11.25
CA THR A 67 5.90 2.77 -10.65
C THR A 67 5.18 1.50 -11.08
N PHE A 68 4.44 0.90 -10.14
CA PHE A 68 3.68 -0.34 -10.34
C PHE A 68 2.23 -0.15 -9.96
N ASP A 69 1.31 -0.60 -10.82
CA ASP A 69 -0.13 -0.48 -10.65
C ASP A 69 -0.78 -1.85 -10.36
N ASP A 70 -2.04 -1.82 -9.90
CA ASP A 70 -2.97 -2.94 -9.71
C ASP A 70 -2.73 -3.83 -8.48
N GLY A 71 -1.60 -3.74 -7.81
CA GLY A 71 -1.30 -4.53 -6.61
C GLY A 71 -2.09 -4.11 -5.36
N PRO A 72 -1.81 -4.77 -4.25
CA PRO A 72 -0.85 -5.85 -4.08
C PRO A 72 -1.35 -7.19 -4.63
N HIS A 73 -0.45 -7.94 -5.28
CA HIS A 73 -0.71 -9.30 -5.76
C HIS A 73 -0.04 -10.33 -4.84
N PRO A 74 -0.72 -11.43 -4.42
CA PRO A 74 -0.22 -12.34 -3.39
C PRO A 74 1.10 -13.04 -3.74
N THR A 75 1.34 -13.29 -5.02
CA THR A 75 2.53 -14.01 -5.47
C THR A 75 3.59 -13.07 -6.06
N HIS A 76 3.17 -12.08 -6.84
CA HIS A 76 4.11 -11.31 -7.65
C HIS A 76 4.68 -10.11 -6.90
N THR A 77 3.86 -9.40 -6.12
CA THR A 77 4.35 -8.24 -5.35
C THR A 77 5.45 -8.60 -4.34
N PRO A 78 5.35 -9.70 -3.55
CA PRO A 78 6.45 -10.12 -2.68
C PRO A 78 7.76 -10.41 -3.42
N VAL A 79 7.70 -11.08 -4.56
CA VAL A 79 8.89 -11.36 -5.40
C VAL A 79 9.48 -10.06 -5.94
N LEU A 80 8.65 -9.11 -6.34
CA LEU A 80 9.09 -7.79 -6.78
C LEU A 80 9.80 -7.03 -5.66
N LEU A 81 9.27 -7.06 -4.44
CA LEU A 81 9.90 -6.43 -3.27
C LEU A 81 11.28 -7.04 -2.98
N ASP A 82 11.42 -8.37 -3.05
CA ASP A 82 12.73 -9.05 -2.93
C ASP A 82 13.74 -8.59 -4.00
N ILE A 83 13.28 -8.34 -5.22
CA ILE A 83 14.11 -7.80 -6.29
C ILE A 83 14.54 -6.37 -5.95
N LEU A 84 13.60 -5.48 -5.62
CA LEU A 84 13.88 -4.08 -5.32
C LEU A 84 14.85 -3.94 -4.13
N ALA A 85 14.69 -4.79 -3.10
CA ALA A 85 15.58 -4.84 -1.95
C ALA A 85 17.02 -5.21 -2.34
N ARG A 86 17.22 -6.21 -3.21
CA ARG A 86 18.56 -6.63 -3.68
C ARG A 86 19.32 -5.51 -4.40
N TYR A 87 18.62 -4.65 -5.11
CA TYR A 87 19.22 -3.51 -5.80
C TYR A 87 19.20 -2.22 -4.98
N ASN A 88 18.67 -2.25 -3.76
CA ASN A 88 18.42 -1.07 -2.92
C ASN A 88 17.66 0.05 -3.66
N VAL A 89 16.68 -0.31 -4.47
CA VAL A 89 15.85 0.60 -5.25
C VAL A 89 14.50 0.79 -4.59
N LYS A 90 14.01 2.04 -4.57
CA LYS A 90 12.65 2.36 -4.12
C LYS A 90 11.74 2.64 -5.31
N ALA A 91 10.47 2.30 -5.17
CA ALA A 91 9.45 2.45 -6.19
C ALA A 91 8.15 2.99 -5.60
N THR A 92 7.21 3.40 -6.45
CA THR A 92 5.85 3.77 -6.03
C THR A 92 4.86 2.71 -6.48
N PHE A 93 4.02 2.24 -5.55
CA PHE A 93 2.97 1.26 -5.80
C PHE A 93 1.61 1.95 -5.76
N TYR A 94 0.92 2.03 -6.89
CA TYR A 94 -0.46 2.50 -6.99
C TYR A 94 -1.39 1.33 -6.72
N VAL A 95 -1.88 1.25 -5.48
CA VAL A 95 -2.60 0.08 -4.98
C VAL A 95 -4.11 0.19 -5.16
N ILE A 96 -4.75 -0.92 -5.50
CA ILE A 96 -6.20 -1.07 -5.52
C ILE A 96 -6.70 -1.35 -4.09
N GLY A 97 -7.61 -0.52 -3.59
CA GLY A 97 -8.07 -0.61 -2.20
C GLY A 97 -8.69 -1.97 -1.83
N SER A 98 -9.42 -2.61 -2.74
CA SER A 98 -9.98 -3.95 -2.52
C SER A 98 -8.88 -5.02 -2.40
N MET A 99 -7.74 -4.85 -3.09
CA MET A 99 -6.57 -5.74 -2.99
C MET A 99 -5.81 -5.49 -1.68
N VAL A 100 -5.69 -4.23 -1.25
CA VAL A 100 -5.15 -3.90 0.10
C VAL A 100 -5.96 -4.58 1.19
N ARG A 101 -7.29 -4.52 1.12
CA ARG A 101 -8.16 -5.23 2.08
C ARG A 101 -7.92 -6.73 2.10
N ARG A 102 -7.61 -7.32 0.94
CA ARG A 102 -7.41 -8.77 0.78
C ARG A 102 -6.02 -9.23 1.22
N TYR A 103 -5.00 -8.37 1.04
CA TYR A 103 -3.59 -8.71 1.29
C TYR A 103 -2.89 -7.59 2.10
N PRO A 104 -3.39 -7.27 3.32
CA PRO A 104 -2.87 -6.16 4.12
C PRO A 104 -1.40 -6.36 4.51
N GLU A 105 -0.95 -7.60 4.69
CA GLU A 105 0.43 -7.95 5.04
C GLU A 105 1.43 -7.52 3.95
N ILE A 106 1.01 -7.56 2.67
CA ILE A 106 1.87 -7.11 1.58
C ILE A 106 2.00 -5.59 1.58
N LEU A 107 0.90 -4.87 1.88
CA LEU A 107 0.96 -3.41 2.03
C LEU A 107 1.88 -3.01 3.19
N HIS A 108 1.83 -3.72 4.32
CA HIS A 108 2.77 -3.52 5.42
C HIS A 108 4.20 -3.65 4.94
N ARG A 109 4.50 -4.68 4.15
CA ARG A 109 5.83 -4.92 3.61
C ARG A 109 6.26 -3.80 2.65
N ILE A 110 5.40 -3.38 1.71
CA ILE A 110 5.68 -2.26 0.79
C ILE A 110 6.14 -1.01 1.55
N VAL A 111 5.42 -0.66 2.61
CA VAL A 111 5.73 0.55 3.39
C VAL A 111 6.95 0.34 4.28
N ALA A 112 7.11 -0.85 4.91
CA ALA A 112 8.26 -1.17 5.77
C ALA A 112 9.58 -1.10 5.00
N GLU A 113 9.60 -1.55 3.77
CA GLU A 113 10.77 -1.51 2.90
C GLU A 113 11.03 -0.12 2.27
N GLY A 114 10.22 0.90 2.64
CA GLY A 114 10.44 2.29 2.24
C GLY A 114 9.92 2.65 0.86
N HIS A 115 9.05 1.84 0.27
CA HIS A 115 8.38 2.16 -0.99
C HIS A 115 7.21 3.12 -0.75
N GLU A 116 6.88 3.92 -1.76
CA GLU A 116 5.74 4.83 -1.73
C GLU A 116 4.46 4.10 -2.12
N VAL A 117 3.34 4.48 -1.47
CA VAL A 117 1.99 4.00 -1.82
C VAL A 117 1.19 5.13 -2.43
N GLY A 118 0.71 4.93 -3.64
CA GLY A 118 -0.27 5.78 -4.34
C GLY A 118 -1.67 5.15 -4.35
N ASN A 119 -2.68 5.96 -4.63
CA ASN A 119 -4.07 5.51 -4.74
C ASN A 119 -4.38 5.06 -6.17
N HIS A 120 -4.93 3.84 -6.35
CA HIS A 120 -5.38 3.34 -7.65
C HIS A 120 -6.86 2.96 -7.64
N THR A 121 -7.68 3.70 -6.87
CA THR A 121 -9.11 3.46 -6.68
C THR A 121 -9.44 2.20 -5.87
N TRP A 122 -10.72 2.02 -5.54
CA TRP A 122 -11.16 0.87 -4.75
C TRP A 122 -11.37 -0.40 -5.59
N THR A 123 -12.03 -0.27 -6.76
CA THR A 123 -12.41 -1.41 -7.62
C THR A 123 -11.85 -1.33 -9.04
N HIS A 124 -10.98 -0.37 -9.32
CA HIS A 124 -10.37 -0.17 -10.64
C HIS A 124 -11.39 0.15 -11.76
N PRO A 125 -12.36 1.08 -11.56
CA PRO A 125 -13.34 1.42 -12.59
C PRO A 125 -12.79 2.47 -13.57
N THR A 126 -13.44 2.59 -14.72
CA THR A 126 -13.22 3.73 -15.64
C THR A 126 -13.79 5.02 -15.01
N LEU A 127 -12.92 5.81 -14.35
CA LEU A 127 -13.33 6.97 -13.56
C LEU A 127 -14.11 8.01 -14.36
N SER A 128 -13.73 8.25 -15.63
CA SER A 128 -14.41 9.21 -16.50
C SER A 128 -15.89 8.91 -16.73
N ARG A 129 -16.35 7.69 -16.42
CA ARG A 129 -17.77 7.28 -16.52
C ARG A 129 -18.53 7.45 -15.21
N LEU A 130 -17.86 7.80 -14.12
CA LEU A 130 -18.50 7.94 -12.81
C LEU A 130 -18.98 9.37 -12.57
N GLY A 131 -20.16 9.48 -11.98
CA GLY A 131 -20.62 10.74 -11.40
C GLY A 131 -19.82 11.12 -10.16
N HIS A 132 -19.92 12.37 -9.71
CA HIS A 132 -19.15 12.97 -8.62
C HIS A 132 -19.05 12.07 -7.38
N GLY A 133 -20.18 11.64 -6.80
CA GLY A 133 -20.16 10.83 -5.57
C GLY A 133 -19.58 9.43 -5.78
N GLY A 134 -19.75 8.82 -6.96
CA GLY A 134 -19.13 7.53 -7.29
C GLY A 134 -17.61 7.65 -7.41
N PHE A 135 -17.16 8.69 -8.10
CA PHE A 135 -15.75 9.01 -8.25
C PHE A 135 -15.04 9.20 -6.90
N LEU A 136 -15.58 10.08 -6.04
CA LEU A 136 -14.97 10.34 -4.73
C LEU A 136 -14.97 9.09 -3.82
N ARG A 137 -16.04 8.29 -3.86
CA ARG A 137 -16.10 7.04 -3.07
C ARG A 137 -14.98 6.05 -3.43
N GLU A 138 -14.64 5.93 -4.70
CA GLU A 138 -13.53 5.07 -5.15
C GLU A 138 -12.19 5.52 -4.55
N ILE A 139 -11.96 6.83 -4.48
CA ILE A 139 -10.74 7.41 -3.92
C ILE A 139 -10.74 7.31 -2.39
N ASP A 140 -11.80 7.80 -1.74
CA ASP A 140 -11.87 7.92 -0.29
C ASP A 140 -11.79 6.55 0.41
N ARG A 141 -12.46 5.52 -0.15
CA ARG A 141 -12.38 4.15 0.39
C ARG A 141 -10.96 3.58 0.33
N THR A 142 -10.22 3.89 -0.73
CA THR A 142 -8.82 3.46 -0.85
C THR A 142 -7.92 4.21 0.13
N GLN A 143 -8.10 5.53 0.28
CA GLN A 143 -7.41 6.31 1.30
C GLN A 143 -7.64 5.71 2.70
N GLU A 144 -8.91 5.41 3.01
CA GLU A 144 -9.30 4.88 4.31
C GLU A 144 -8.66 3.52 4.61
N ILE A 145 -8.70 2.57 3.66
CA ILE A 145 -8.13 1.24 3.91
C ILE A 145 -6.61 1.30 4.03
N VAL A 146 -5.91 2.08 3.22
CA VAL A 146 -4.47 2.28 3.35
C VAL A 146 -4.13 2.89 4.70
N TRP A 147 -4.84 3.96 5.11
CA TRP A 147 -4.66 4.58 6.42
C TRP A 147 -4.90 3.60 7.57
N ARG A 148 -5.98 2.83 7.53
CA ARG A 148 -6.30 1.86 8.58
C ARG A 148 -5.28 0.73 8.67
N THR A 149 -4.70 0.33 7.54
CA THR A 149 -3.75 -0.77 7.48
C THR A 149 -2.36 -0.34 7.95
N VAL A 150 -1.80 0.73 7.38
CA VAL A 150 -0.39 1.08 7.60
C VAL A 150 -0.18 2.47 8.21
N GLY A 151 -1.22 3.24 8.48
CA GLY A 151 -1.12 4.57 9.08
C GLY A 151 -0.49 5.63 8.19
N VAL A 152 -0.48 5.43 6.87
CA VAL A 152 -0.02 6.42 5.89
C VAL A 152 -1.15 6.77 4.93
N LEU A 153 -1.08 7.97 4.33
CA LEU A 153 -2.01 8.41 3.30
C LEU A 153 -1.31 8.50 1.96
N PRO A 154 -1.86 7.90 0.89
CA PRO A 154 -1.43 8.20 -0.46
C PRO A 154 -1.55 9.68 -0.76
N VAL A 155 -0.48 10.29 -1.27
CA VAL A 155 -0.44 11.73 -1.61
C VAL A 155 -0.57 11.98 -3.12
N THR A 156 -0.58 10.92 -3.90
CA THR A 156 -0.83 10.92 -5.35
C THR A 156 -1.83 9.82 -5.70
N MET A 157 -2.51 9.95 -6.83
CA MET A 157 -3.32 8.88 -7.39
C MET A 157 -3.02 8.68 -8.87
N ARG A 158 -3.18 7.45 -9.33
CA ARG A 158 -3.19 7.15 -10.76
C ARG A 158 -4.57 6.64 -11.16
N PRO A 159 -5.22 7.24 -12.18
CA PRO A 159 -6.51 6.77 -12.64
C PRO A 159 -6.38 5.47 -13.42
N PRO A 160 -7.23 4.46 -13.14
CA PRO A 160 -7.33 3.26 -13.97
C PRO A 160 -7.43 3.58 -15.46
N TYR A 161 -6.66 2.88 -16.28
CA TYR A 161 -6.61 3.08 -17.75
C TYR A 161 -6.17 4.49 -18.19
N GLY A 162 -5.70 5.36 -17.28
CA GLY A 162 -5.53 6.79 -17.53
C GLY A 162 -6.86 7.53 -17.76
N ALA A 163 -8.00 6.90 -17.49
CA ALA A 163 -9.32 7.36 -17.85
C ALA A 163 -9.93 8.28 -16.78
N ILE A 164 -9.51 9.54 -16.79
CA ILE A 164 -10.02 10.62 -15.92
C ILE A 164 -10.29 11.86 -16.78
N THR A 165 -11.35 12.62 -16.44
CA THR A 165 -11.59 13.91 -17.08
C THR A 165 -10.80 15.04 -16.42
N GLY A 166 -10.49 16.11 -17.16
CA GLY A 166 -9.81 17.28 -16.59
C GLY A 166 -10.59 17.86 -15.39
N ARG A 167 -11.93 17.89 -15.47
CA ARG A 167 -12.79 18.32 -14.34
C ARG A 167 -12.58 17.45 -13.11
N GLN A 168 -12.52 16.14 -13.25
CA GLN A 168 -12.30 15.21 -12.14
C GLN A 168 -10.90 15.38 -11.55
N SER A 169 -9.87 15.60 -12.38
CA SER A 169 -8.50 15.85 -11.90
C SER A 169 -8.43 17.16 -11.09
N HIS A 170 -9.04 18.25 -11.58
CA HIS A 170 -9.10 19.51 -10.82
C HIS A 170 -9.87 19.37 -9.51
N MET A 171 -10.99 18.65 -9.54
CA MET A 171 -11.80 18.39 -8.34
C MET A 171 -11.00 17.60 -7.30
N LEU A 172 -10.27 16.56 -7.71
CA LEU A 172 -9.45 15.75 -6.82
C LEU A 172 -8.32 16.57 -6.20
N ALA A 173 -7.61 17.36 -7.01
CA ALA A 173 -6.57 18.24 -6.53
C ALA A 173 -7.12 19.31 -5.57
N GLY A 174 -8.30 19.88 -5.86
CA GLY A 174 -8.93 20.92 -5.04
C GLY A 174 -9.57 20.39 -3.76
N GLU A 175 -10.33 19.29 -3.84
CA GLU A 175 -11.10 18.78 -2.71
C GLU A 175 -10.32 17.80 -1.81
N ARG A 176 -9.31 17.10 -2.37
CA ARG A 176 -8.55 16.06 -1.64
C ARG A 176 -7.06 16.35 -1.54
N ASN A 177 -6.56 17.41 -2.19
CA ASN A 177 -5.13 17.70 -2.32
C ASN A 177 -4.32 16.53 -2.92
N ILE A 178 -4.92 15.76 -3.79
CA ILE A 178 -4.31 14.59 -4.42
C ILE A 178 -4.20 14.86 -5.92
N PRO A 179 -3.01 15.17 -6.45
CA PRO A 179 -2.80 15.27 -7.90
C PRO A 179 -2.85 13.89 -8.56
N THR A 180 -3.22 13.87 -9.83
CA THR A 180 -3.15 12.67 -10.65
C THR A 180 -1.76 12.50 -11.23
N VAL A 181 -1.27 11.25 -11.21
CA VAL A 181 0.01 10.87 -11.83
C VAL A 181 -0.26 9.92 -12.98
N MET A 182 0.06 10.36 -14.17
CA MET A 182 0.05 9.57 -15.39
C MET A 182 1.44 8.92 -15.58
N TRP A 183 1.87 8.74 -16.81
CA TRP A 183 3.19 8.21 -17.16
C TRP A 183 3.72 8.84 -18.44
N SER A 184 5.01 8.79 -18.61
CA SER A 184 5.70 9.18 -19.83
C SER A 184 6.37 8.00 -20.52
N VAL A 185 6.41 6.84 -19.86
CA VAL A 185 6.94 5.58 -20.39
C VAL A 185 5.91 4.49 -20.12
N ASP A 186 5.25 4.04 -21.19
CA ASP A 186 4.33 2.91 -21.15
C ASP A 186 5.08 1.63 -21.55
N THR A 187 5.23 0.71 -20.60
CA THR A 187 5.85 -0.59 -20.88
C THR A 187 4.96 -1.50 -21.71
N SER A 188 3.65 -1.22 -21.75
CA SER A 188 2.62 -2.06 -22.36
C SER A 188 2.74 -3.53 -21.94
N ASP A 189 3.13 -3.77 -20.68
CA ASP A 189 3.36 -5.10 -20.10
C ASP A 189 2.06 -5.90 -19.97
N TRP A 190 0.92 -5.21 -19.83
CA TRP A 190 -0.41 -5.77 -19.85
C TRP A 190 -0.75 -6.53 -21.15
N ARG A 191 -0.07 -6.21 -22.27
CA ARG A 191 -0.13 -6.95 -23.53
C ARG A 191 0.71 -8.25 -23.52
N ARG A 192 1.46 -8.50 -22.43
CA ARG A 192 2.33 -9.67 -22.25
C ARG A 192 3.36 -9.90 -23.35
N PRO A 193 4.10 -8.87 -23.75
CA PRO A 193 5.07 -8.98 -24.86
C PRO A 193 6.32 -9.78 -24.51
N GLY A 194 6.43 -10.27 -23.27
CA GLY A 194 7.60 -10.95 -22.74
C GLY A 194 8.49 -10.03 -21.91
N SER A 195 9.25 -10.62 -20.96
CA SER A 195 10.06 -9.86 -19.99
C SER A 195 11.15 -9.01 -20.64
N HIS A 196 11.83 -9.54 -21.65
CA HIS A 196 12.88 -8.79 -22.36
C HIS A 196 12.35 -7.50 -23.01
N VAL A 197 11.18 -7.57 -23.67
CA VAL A 197 10.56 -6.40 -24.31
C VAL A 197 10.14 -5.36 -23.26
N VAL A 198 9.62 -5.81 -22.13
CA VAL A 198 9.24 -4.91 -21.01
C VAL A 198 10.48 -4.21 -20.45
N ALA A 199 11.57 -4.95 -20.18
CA ALA A 199 12.82 -4.38 -19.70
C ALA A 199 13.41 -3.37 -20.70
N ASP A 200 13.45 -3.71 -21.98
CA ASP A 200 13.95 -2.83 -23.05
C ASP A 200 13.17 -1.51 -23.13
N ARG A 201 11.83 -1.55 -23.01
CA ARG A 201 11.00 -0.35 -22.98
C ARG A 201 11.27 0.52 -21.76
N MET A 202 11.45 -0.08 -20.59
CA MET A 202 11.83 0.65 -19.37
C MET A 202 13.19 1.35 -19.56
N ILE A 203 14.20 0.61 -20.04
CA ILE A 203 15.56 1.12 -20.25
C ILE A 203 15.58 2.26 -21.27
N ARG A 204 14.98 2.08 -22.46
CA ARG A 204 14.96 3.10 -23.50
C ARG A 204 14.16 4.33 -23.12
N GLY A 205 13.08 4.14 -22.36
CA GLY A 205 12.24 5.24 -21.91
C GLY A 205 12.83 6.05 -20.77
N ALA A 206 13.81 5.49 -20.03
CA ALA A 206 14.42 6.16 -18.89
C ALA A 206 15.20 7.41 -19.34
N ARG A 207 14.77 8.56 -18.84
CA ARG A 207 15.37 9.89 -19.00
C ARG A 207 15.04 10.74 -17.79
N PRO A 208 15.76 11.82 -17.51
CA PRO A 208 15.46 12.69 -16.38
C PRO A 208 13.98 13.06 -16.32
N GLY A 209 13.37 12.85 -15.16
CA GLY A 209 11.97 13.16 -14.91
C GLY A 209 10.94 12.17 -15.45
N ALA A 210 11.37 11.06 -16.07
CA ALA A 210 10.44 10.05 -16.59
C ALA A 210 9.67 9.35 -15.46
N VAL A 211 8.41 9.03 -15.77
CA VAL A 211 7.54 8.18 -14.95
C VAL A 211 7.25 6.91 -15.74
N ILE A 212 7.75 5.77 -15.24
CA ILE A 212 7.59 4.47 -15.89
C ILE A 212 6.37 3.76 -15.31
N LEU A 213 5.42 3.39 -16.18
CA LEU A 213 4.28 2.54 -15.85
C LEU A 213 4.62 1.08 -16.08
N ALA A 214 4.38 0.26 -15.06
CA ALA A 214 4.36 -1.20 -15.11
C ALA A 214 3.29 -1.73 -14.14
N HIS A 215 3.05 -3.06 -14.15
CA HIS A 215 2.06 -3.68 -13.28
C HIS A 215 2.69 -4.84 -12.51
N ASP A 216 2.54 -4.86 -11.19
CA ASP A 216 3.12 -5.90 -10.33
C ASP A 216 2.28 -7.19 -10.28
N ILE A 217 1.18 -7.23 -11.03
CA ILE A 217 0.31 -8.39 -11.16
C ILE A 217 0.73 -9.36 -12.29
N HIS A 218 1.76 -9.02 -13.05
CA HIS A 218 2.22 -9.82 -14.19
C HIS A 218 3.61 -10.42 -13.93
N GLY A 219 3.70 -11.75 -13.90
CA GLY A 219 4.98 -12.45 -13.69
C GLY A 219 6.07 -12.08 -14.71
N PRO A 220 5.80 -11.94 -16.03
CA PRO A 220 6.79 -11.45 -16.98
C PRO A 220 7.32 -10.04 -16.66
N THR A 221 6.49 -9.14 -16.15
CA THR A 221 6.91 -7.80 -15.70
C THR A 221 7.87 -7.90 -14.54
N VAL A 222 7.53 -8.69 -13.51
CA VAL A 222 8.41 -8.88 -12.35
C VAL A 222 9.77 -9.45 -12.76
N ARG A 223 9.79 -10.42 -13.69
CA ARG A 223 11.05 -10.97 -14.23
C ARG A 223 11.85 -9.96 -15.08
N ALA A 224 11.22 -8.93 -15.63
CA ALA A 224 11.88 -7.88 -16.39
C ALA A 224 12.65 -6.90 -15.51
N VAL A 225 12.23 -6.73 -14.23
CA VAL A 225 12.72 -5.66 -13.34
C VAL A 225 14.24 -5.72 -13.10
N PRO A 226 14.90 -6.87 -12.84
CA PRO A 226 16.35 -6.92 -12.68
C PRO A 226 17.09 -6.29 -13.86
N GLN A 227 16.81 -6.78 -15.08
CA GLN A 227 17.43 -6.25 -16.30
C GLN A 227 17.12 -4.76 -16.51
N ALA A 228 15.90 -4.34 -16.19
CA ALA A 228 15.50 -2.93 -16.31
C ALA A 228 16.30 -2.04 -15.33
N ILE A 229 16.43 -2.45 -14.07
CA ILE A 229 17.20 -1.71 -13.06
C ILE A 229 18.66 -1.57 -13.53
N GLU A 230 19.30 -2.70 -13.86
CA GLU A 230 20.69 -2.71 -14.31
C GLU A 230 20.91 -1.79 -15.53
N GLY A 231 20.05 -1.89 -16.53
CA GLY A 231 20.15 -1.06 -17.74
C GLY A 231 19.89 0.42 -17.49
N ILE A 232 18.97 0.78 -16.59
CA ILE A 232 18.68 2.17 -16.21
C ILE A 232 19.86 2.76 -15.43
N LEU A 233 20.41 2.03 -14.45
CA LEU A 233 21.57 2.46 -13.67
C LEU A 233 22.82 2.59 -14.54
N ALA A 234 23.05 1.67 -15.49
CA ALA A 234 24.17 1.73 -16.45
C ALA A 234 24.10 2.97 -17.36
N ARG A 235 22.94 3.57 -17.53
CA ARG A 235 22.76 4.85 -18.25
C ARG A 235 22.94 6.08 -17.35
N GLY A 236 23.38 5.90 -16.12
CA GLY A 236 23.58 6.98 -15.16
C GLY A 236 22.29 7.57 -14.59
N MET A 237 21.14 6.86 -14.71
CA MET A 237 19.90 7.28 -14.10
C MET A 237 19.74 6.68 -12.69
N GLU A 238 19.07 7.40 -11.82
CA GLU A 238 18.71 6.98 -10.47
C GLU A 238 17.22 6.62 -10.43
N LEU A 239 16.88 5.48 -9.83
CA LEU A 239 15.49 5.08 -9.62
C LEU A 239 14.98 5.63 -8.28
N THR A 240 13.82 6.27 -8.28
CA THR A 240 13.28 6.97 -7.13
C THR A 240 11.76 6.79 -7.03
N THR A 241 11.17 7.23 -5.91
CA THR A 241 9.72 7.29 -5.74
C THR A 241 9.12 8.50 -6.47
N MET A 242 7.81 8.50 -6.64
CA MET A 242 7.12 9.62 -7.30
C MET A 242 7.23 10.91 -6.50
N SER A 243 7.09 10.84 -5.18
CA SER A 243 7.24 12.01 -4.31
C SER A 243 8.65 12.61 -4.38
N GLU A 244 9.69 11.78 -4.37
CA GLU A 244 11.07 12.23 -4.50
C GLU A 244 11.33 12.86 -5.86
N LEU A 245 10.80 12.26 -6.95
CA LEU A 245 10.90 12.83 -8.30
C LEU A 245 10.25 14.21 -8.37
N LEU A 246 9.11 14.41 -7.69
CA LEU A 246 8.42 15.71 -7.58
C LEU A 246 9.18 16.71 -6.70
N GLY A 247 10.29 16.30 -6.07
CA GLY A 247 11.05 17.13 -5.14
C GLY A 247 10.33 17.38 -3.82
N TRP A 248 9.38 16.52 -3.48
CA TRP A 248 8.77 16.50 -2.17
C TRP A 248 9.71 15.85 -1.17
N GLN A 249 9.45 16.05 0.13
CA GLN A 249 10.26 15.39 1.16
C GLN A 249 10.11 13.88 1.05
N HIS A 250 11.15 13.15 1.47
CA HIS A 250 11.19 11.70 1.36
C HIS A 250 9.92 11.03 1.88
N TRP A 251 9.42 10.08 1.12
CA TRP A 251 8.44 9.12 1.58
C TRP A 251 9.10 8.24 2.65
N GLY A 252 8.81 8.47 3.88
CA GLY A 252 9.46 7.78 4.98
C GLY A 252 8.89 8.18 6.36
N PRO A 253 9.37 7.63 7.49
CA PRO A 253 8.87 7.94 8.84
C PRO A 253 8.86 9.42 9.19
N ARG A 254 9.72 10.21 8.54
CA ARG A 254 9.84 11.66 8.71
C ARG A 254 9.35 12.46 7.50
N GLY A 255 8.77 11.80 6.49
CA GLY A 255 8.36 12.42 5.24
C GLY A 255 6.90 12.88 5.21
N LEU A 256 6.37 13.05 4.00
CA LEU A 256 5.03 13.57 3.70
C LEU A 256 3.89 12.59 4.06
N ARG A 257 4.07 11.66 4.95
CA ARG A 257 3.02 10.76 5.37
C ARG A 257 2.49 11.16 6.73
N TYR A 258 1.18 11.14 6.85
CA TYR A 258 0.52 11.10 8.14
C TYR A 258 0.64 9.69 8.69
N VAL A 259 1.42 9.53 9.74
CA VAL A 259 1.52 8.27 10.46
C VAL A 259 0.52 8.30 11.61
N ARG A 260 -0.30 7.28 11.72
CA ARG A 260 -1.20 7.09 12.86
C ARG A 260 -0.37 7.04 14.15
N GLN A 261 -0.76 7.80 15.18
CA GLN A 261 -0.13 7.72 16.49
C GLN A 261 -0.14 6.26 16.98
N GLY A 262 1.01 5.74 17.42
CA GLY A 262 1.18 4.35 17.84
C GLY A 262 1.56 3.36 16.73
N ALA A 263 1.54 3.75 15.46
CA ALA A 263 2.05 2.91 14.37
C ALA A 263 3.57 3.06 14.18
N ALA A 264 4.16 4.12 14.70
CA ALA A 264 5.58 4.43 14.54
C ALA A 264 6.53 3.45 15.25
N ASP A 265 6.05 2.79 16.30
CA ASP A 265 6.90 1.92 17.14
C ASP A 265 7.08 0.51 16.55
N ASN A 266 6.26 0.10 15.58
CA ASN A 266 6.33 -1.22 14.94
C ASN A 266 7.27 -1.26 13.71
N TRP A 267 7.97 -0.17 13.41
CA TRP A 267 8.85 -0.06 12.23
C TRP A 267 10.33 -0.30 12.53
N ARG A 268 10.65 -0.67 13.77
CA ARG A 268 12.01 -1.07 14.16
C ARG A 268 12.11 -2.59 14.10
N GLY A 269 12.40 -3.11 12.92
CA GLY A 269 12.79 -4.48 12.66
C GLY A 269 13.86 -4.49 11.61
#